data_89a5b06487999f25164c89e8a4ad43e8
#
_entry.id   89a5b06487999f25164c89e8a4ad43e8
#
_cell.length_a   1.000
_cell.length_b   1.000
_cell.length_c   1.000
_cell.angle_alpha   90.00
_cell.angle_beta   90.00
_cell.angle_gamma   90.00
#
_symmetry.space_group_name_H-M   'P 1'
#
loop_
_entity.id
_entity.type
_entity.pdbx_description
1 polymer ?
#
loop_
_entity_poly.entity_id
_entity_poly.type
_entity_poly.pdbx_seq_one_letter_code
_entity_poly.pdbx_strand_id
1 'polypeptide(L)'
;MEKLITVQKQEKLNEVYAVDEKGNGGAYHRYEIIATPVDTDARTQYIQFQNGARKEESSIHGVLDSDLLEIVKHRLECFQVNIMREHCII
;
A
#
# COMPACT_ATOMS: atom_id res chain seq x y z
N MET A 1 -2.42 7.48 14.27
CA MET A 1 -2.74 6.52 13.20
C MET A 1 -3.89 7.06 12.37
N GLU A 2 -3.73 7.12 11.08
CA GLU A 2 -4.72 7.74 10.20
C GLU A 2 -5.26 6.71 9.22
N LYS A 3 -6.59 6.55 9.19
CA LYS A 3 -7.25 5.63 8.29
C LYS A 3 -7.47 6.27 6.92
N LEU A 4 -7.11 5.57 5.87
CA LEU A 4 -7.25 6.05 4.50
C LEU A 4 -8.52 5.47 3.88
N ILE A 5 -9.40 6.35 3.36
CA ILE A 5 -10.72 5.93 2.88
C ILE A 5 -11.09 6.50 1.50
N THR A 6 -10.13 7.08 0.79
CA THR A 6 -10.46 7.81 -0.44
C THR A 6 -10.71 6.92 -1.65
N VAL A 7 -9.95 5.83 -1.77
CA VAL A 7 -10.08 4.93 -2.93
C VAL A 7 -11.08 3.83 -2.65
N GLN A 8 -10.98 3.21 -1.47
CA GLN A 8 -11.90 2.17 -1.06
C GLN A 8 -13.00 2.79 -0.21
N LYS A 9 -14.21 2.83 -0.72
CA LYS A 9 -15.30 3.51 -0.03
C LYS A 9 -16.18 2.58 0.77
N GLN A 10 -16.61 1.48 0.17
CA GLN A 10 -17.53 0.53 0.81
C GLN A 10 -17.11 -0.88 0.47
N GLU A 11 -17.58 -1.84 1.26
CA GLU A 11 -17.36 -3.27 1.02
C GLU A 11 -15.88 -3.62 0.78
N LYS A 12 -15.02 -2.92 1.47
CA LYS A 12 -13.58 -3.17 1.35
C LYS A 12 -13.19 -4.40 2.15
N LEU A 13 -12.27 -5.16 1.59
CA LEU A 13 -11.72 -6.32 2.28
C LEU A 13 -10.69 -5.93 3.34
N ASN A 14 -10.04 -4.79 3.14
CA ASN A 14 -8.96 -4.36 4.01
C ASN A 14 -9.13 -2.91 4.41
N GLU A 15 -8.54 -2.57 5.54
CA GLU A 15 -8.43 -1.18 5.97
C GLU A 15 -6.97 -0.76 5.86
N VAL A 16 -6.75 0.47 5.42
CA VAL A 16 -5.41 1.01 5.21
C VAL A 16 -5.19 2.17 6.18
N TYR A 17 -4.07 2.11 6.90
CA TYR A 17 -3.72 3.14 7.89
C TYR A 17 -2.34 3.68 7.64
N ALA A 18 -2.18 5.00 7.84
CA ALA A 18 -0.87 5.60 7.99
C ALA A 18 -0.57 5.57 9.49
N VAL A 19 0.52 4.90 9.87
CA VAL A 19 0.75 4.55 11.28
C VAL A 19 1.93 5.26 11.93
N ASP A 20 2.63 6.11 11.18
CA ASP A 20 3.71 6.92 11.75
C ASP A 20 3.32 8.40 11.76
N GLU A 21 4.27 9.25 12.10
CA GLU A 21 4.11 10.69 12.03
C GLU A 21 4.73 11.20 10.74
N LYS A 22 4.31 12.39 10.31
CA LYS A 22 4.90 13.01 9.13
C LYS A 22 6.41 13.17 9.33
N GLY A 23 7.16 12.76 8.33
CA GLY A 23 8.61 12.83 8.36
C GLY A 23 9.15 13.63 7.19
N ASN A 24 10.21 13.13 6.56
CA ASN A 24 10.85 13.79 5.44
C ASN A 24 9.85 14.11 4.33
N GLY A 25 9.92 15.32 3.82
CA GLY A 25 9.01 15.77 2.76
C GLY A 25 7.59 16.03 3.23
N GLY A 26 7.32 16.00 4.53
CA GLY A 26 5.99 16.23 5.06
C GLY A 26 5.04 15.06 4.84
N ALA A 27 5.55 13.88 4.53
CA ALA A 27 4.74 12.71 4.21
C ALA A 27 4.85 11.65 5.30
N TYR A 28 3.89 10.75 5.31
CA TYR A 28 3.97 9.53 6.12
C TYR A 28 4.83 8.51 5.38
N HIS A 29 5.50 7.63 6.12
CA HIS A 29 6.43 6.67 5.53
C HIS A 29 6.14 5.23 5.94
N ARG A 30 5.19 5.01 6.86
CA ARG A 30 4.83 3.66 7.27
C ARG A 30 3.32 3.48 7.22
N TYR A 31 2.91 2.39 6.61
CA TYR A 31 1.49 2.07 6.44
C TYR A 31 1.22 0.63 6.85
N GLU A 32 -0.02 0.38 7.26
CA GLU A 32 -0.49 -0.98 7.54
C GLU A 32 -1.78 -1.24 6.77
N ILE A 33 -1.89 -2.44 6.23
CA ILE A 33 -3.10 -2.91 5.57
C ILE A 33 -3.62 -4.07 6.39
N ILE A 34 -4.80 -3.90 6.96
CA ILE A 34 -5.38 -4.86 7.90
C ILE A 34 -6.63 -5.47 7.28
N ALA A 35 -6.72 -6.79 7.28
CA ALA A 35 -7.89 -7.50 6.75
C ALA A 35 -9.15 -7.18 7.56
N THR A 36 -10.28 -7.08 6.87
CA THR A 36 -11.58 -6.77 7.47
C THR A 36 -12.57 -7.88 7.09
N PRO A 37 -13.31 -8.47 8.05
CA PRO A 37 -13.24 -8.19 9.49
C PRO A 37 -11.93 -8.74 10.09
N VAL A 38 -11.53 -8.12 11.18
CA VAL A 38 -10.34 -8.57 11.90
C VAL A 38 -10.68 -9.85 12.65
N ASP A 39 -9.90 -10.89 12.44
CA ASP A 39 -10.02 -12.13 13.18
C ASP A 39 -8.61 -12.62 13.58
N THR A 40 -8.56 -13.77 14.23
CA THR A 40 -7.28 -14.27 14.73
C THR A 40 -6.33 -14.69 13.62
N ASP A 41 -6.83 -14.92 12.41
CA ASP A 41 -6.01 -15.31 11.27
C ASP A 41 -5.75 -14.13 10.34
N ALA A 42 -6.30 -12.97 10.64
CA ALA A 42 -6.11 -11.78 9.83
C ALA A 42 -4.63 -11.43 9.76
N ARG A 43 -4.14 -11.19 8.57
CA ARG A 43 -2.75 -10.82 8.35
C ARG A 43 -2.66 -9.33 8.07
N THR A 44 -1.80 -8.67 8.82
CA THR A 44 -1.48 -7.28 8.59
C THR A 44 -0.28 -7.22 7.65
N GLN A 45 -0.40 -6.43 6.59
CA GLN A 45 0.72 -6.17 5.70
C GLN A 45 1.33 -4.84 6.08
N TYR A 46 2.64 -4.81 6.17
CA TYR A 46 3.35 -3.60 6.55
C TYR A 46 4.11 -3.07 5.35
N ILE A 47 4.00 -1.76 5.13
CA ILE A 47 4.74 -1.11 4.06
C ILE A 47 5.56 0.01 4.67
N GLN A 48 6.88 -0.10 4.56
CA GLN A 48 7.80 0.93 5.01
C GLN A 48 8.39 1.61 3.78
N PHE A 49 8.09 2.90 3.64
CA PHE A 49 8.70 3.70 2.60
C PHE A 49 10.06 4.20 3.05
N GLN A 50 10.92 4.47 2.08
CA GLN A 50 12.23 5.05 2.33
C GLN A 50 12.06 6.38 3.05
N ASN A 51 12.65 6.52 4.23
CA ASN A 51 12.57 7.72 5.04
C ASN A 51 13.97 8.28 5.23
N GLY A 52 14.31 9.30 4.44
CA GLY A 52 15.64 9.87 4.39
C GLY A 52 16.46 9.29 3.24
N ALA A 53 17.61 9.89 2.99
CA ALA A 53 18.49 9.44 1.92
C ALA A 53 19.13 8.10 2.29
N ARG A 54 19.25 7.21 1.31
CA ARG A 54 19.80 5.86 1.56
C ARG A 54 21.20 5.86 2.14
N LYS A 55 21.97 6.91 1.86
CA LYS A 55 23.35 7.00 2.34
C LYS A 55 23.45 7.56 3.74
N GLU A 56 22.37 8.06 4.31
CA GLU A 56 22.37 8.63 5.65
C GLU A 56 22.16 7.54 6.67
N GLU A 57 22.97 7.56 7.73
CA GLU A 57 22.86 6.56 8.78
C GLU A 57 21.54 6.62 9.53
N SER A 58 20.97 7.80 9.65
CA SER A 58 19.71 7.99 10.37
C SER A 58 18.47 7.65 9.52
N SER A 59 18.67 7.30 8.24
CA SER A 59 17.54 6.99 7.39
C SER A 59 16.96 5.61 7.69
N ILE A 60 15.68 5.44 7.37
CA ILE A 60 15.01 4.15 7.46
C ILE A 60 14.86 3.64 6.03
N HIS A 61 15.43 2.48 5.76
CA HIS A 61 15.37 1.89 4.44
C HIS A 61 13.99 1.29 4.17
N GLY A 62 13.48 1.53 2.98
CA GLY A 62 12.18 1.00 2.60
C GLY A 62 11.97 1.09 1.10
N VAL A 63 10.72 0.94 0.69
CA VAL A 63 10.37 0.99 -0.73
C VAL A 63 10.13 2.43 -1.16
N LEU A 64 10.17 2.65 -2.46
CA LEU A 64 9.81 3.93 -3.06
C LEU A 64 8.40 3.82 -3.63
N ASP A 65 7.73 4.97 -3.80
CA ASP A 65 6.40 5.00 -4.40
C ASP A 65 6.39 4.31 -5.76
N SER A 66 7.44 4.54 -6.54
CA SER A 66 7.56 3.94 -7.86
C SER A 66 7.62 2.42 -7.82
N ASP A 67 8.16 1.85 -6.75
CA ASP A 67 8.20 0.40 -6.60
C ASP A 67 6.80 -0.18 -6.52
N LEU A 68 5.93 0.44 -5.71
CA LEU A 68 4.56 -0.02 -5.58
C LEU A 68 3.76 0.23 -6.85
N LEU A 69 3.98 1.37 -7.49
CA LEU A 69 3.31 1.67 -8.76
C LEU A 69 3.71 0.68 -9.84
N GLU A 70 4.97 0.27 -9.87
CA GLU A 70 5.44 -0.72 -10.83
C GLU A 70 4.72 -2.06 -10.62
N ILE A 71 4.59 -2.47 -9.37
CA ILE A 71 3.88 -3.71 -9.03
C ILE A 71 2.42 -3.63 -9.45
N VAL A 72 1.74 -2.54 -9.09
CA VAL A 72 0.33 -2.36 -9.42
C VAL A 72 0.13 -2.32 -10.93
N LYS A 73 0.97 -1.59 -11.63
CA LYS A 73 0.92 -1.52 -13.09
C LYS A 73 1.03 -2.91 -13.71
N HIS A 74 2.01 -3.67 -13.28
CA HIS A 74 2.22 -5.02 -13.81
C HIS A 74 1.00 -5.91 -13.58
N ARG A 75 0.43 -5.86 -12.36
CA ARG A 75 -0.76 -6.64 -12.04
C ARG A 75 -1.95 -6.26 -12.93
N LEU A 76 -2.15 -4.96 -13.13
CA LEU A 76 -3.25 -4.48 -13.96
C LEU A 76 -3.08 -4.89 -15.42
N GLU A 77 -1.87 -4.89 -15.92
CA GLU A 77 -1.59 -5.36 -17.27
C GLU A 77 -1.93 -6.84 -17.44
N CYS A 78 -1.60 -7.65 -16.44
CA CYS A 78 -1.95 -9.07 -16.45
C CYS A 78 -3.47 -9.27 -16.42
N PHE A 79 -4.17 -8.50 -15.58
CA PHE A 79 -5.62 -8.58 -15.50
C PHE A 79 -6.28 -8.11 -16.80
N GLN A 80 -5.71 -7.12 -17.47
CA GLN A 80 -6.26 -6.65 -18.73
C GLN A 80 -6.27 -7.74 -19.80
N VAL A 81 -5.24 -8.55 -19.85
CA VAL A 81 -5.22 -9.68 -20.78
C VAL A 81 -6.40 -10.62 -20.49
N ASN A 82 -6.64 -10.90 -19.21
CA ASN A 82 -7.77 -11.75 -18.81
C ASN A 82 -9.11 -11.11 -19.10
N ILE A 83 -9.22 -9.80 -18.88
CA ILE A 83 -10.46 -9.07 -19.16
C ILE A 83 -10.81 -9.15 -20.63
N MET A 84 -9.86 -8.92 -21.51
CA MET A 84 -10.10 -9.02 -22.95
C MET A 84 -10.52 -10.41 -23.37
N ARG A 85 -10.03 -11.42 -22.69
CA ARG A 85 -10.29 -12.81 -23.02
C ARG A 85 -11.62 -13.30 -22.45
N GLU A 86 -11.95 -12.87 -21.23
CA GLU A 86 -13.09 -13.39 -20.48
C GLU A 86 -14.20 -12.37 -20.24
N HIS A 87 -14.02 -11.16 -20.73
CA HIS A 87 -14.95 -10.06 -20.52
C HIS A 87 -15.18 -9.74 -19.04
N CYS A 88 -14.15 -9.96 -18.23
CA CYS A 88 -14.19 -9.61 -16.81
C CYS A 88 -13.88 -8.15 -16.60
N ILE A 89 -14.40 -7.58 -15.52
CA ILE A 89 -14.12 -6.22 -15.12
C ILE A 89 -13.38 -6.27 -13.80
N ILE A 90 -12.28 -5.54 -13.72
CA ILE A 90 -11.51 -5.43 -12.51
C ILE A 90 -12.23 -4.58 -11.48
#